data_7284ebc1af970cfa0e38ceafc8fd5a72
#
_entry.id   7284ebc1af970cfa0e38ceafc8fd5a72
#
_cell.length_a   1.000
_cell.length_b   1.000
_cell.length_c   1.000
_cell.angle_alpha   90.00
_cell.angle_beta   90.00
_cell.angle_gamma   90.00
#
_symmetry.space_group_name_H-M   'P 1'
#
loop_
_entity.id
_entity.type
_entity.pdbx_description
1 polymer ?
#
loop_
_entity_poly.entity_id
_entity_poly.type
_entity_poly.pdbx_seq_one_letter_code
_entity_poly.pdbx_strand_id
1 'polypeptide(L)'
;FSCFLISLMTARASTVVPWPYASEVFGLTVFGTSVPLLLIAIMTFVLITSSGTMAIAVKYGYEKNRKLCGWFLLATAIGGLTFVGMQAFEWSKLIFHDGVRPWGNPFGAEQFGAFFFMVTGFHGTHVSIGVIFLFIFARKVFRGDFETGRRGYFTSMKSDYEAIEILGLYWHFVDLVWVFIFAFFYLW
;
A
#
# COMPACT_ATOMS: atom_id res chain seq x y z
N PHE A 1 5.06 -10.53 6.85
CA PHE A 1 3.61 -10.50 6.63
C PHE A 1 2.97 -11.86 6.83
N SER A 2 3.48 -12.93 6.24
CA SER A 2 2.92 -14.28 6.40
C SER A 2 2.73 -14.67 7.86
N CYS A 3 3.71 -14.40 8.73
CA CYS A 3 3.60 -14.66 10.16
C CYS A 3 2.44 -13.87 10.80
N PHE A 4 2.25 -12.61 10.43
CA PHE A 4 1.14 -11.80 10.95
C PHE A 4 -0.23 -12.34 10.50
N LEU A 5 -0.36 -12.75 9.24
CA LEU A 5 -1.59 -13.34 8.73
C LEU A 5 -1.89 -14.69 9.37
N ILE A 6 -0.89 -15.54 9.57
CA ILE A 6 -1.06 -16.82 10.29
C ILE A 6 -1.47 -16.56 11.74
N SER A 7 -0.84 -15.60 12.41
CA SER A 7 -1.22 -15.22 13.79
C SER A 7 -2.65 -14.69 13.86
N LEU A 8 -3.10 -13.92 12.86
CA LEU A 8 -4.47 -13.46 12.75
C LEU A 8 -5.45 -14.64 12.60
N MET A 9 -5.13 -15.60 11.73
CA MET A 9 -5.95 -16.79 11.52
C MET A 9 -6.08 -17.62 12.80
N THR A 10 -4.96 -17.84 13.51
CA THR A 10 -4.96 -18.58 14.78
C THR A 10 -5.73 -17.85 15.87
N ALA A 11 -5.55 -16.53 15.98
CA ALA A 11 -6.30 -15.70 16.93
C ALA A 11 -7.81 -15.78 16.66
N ARG A 12 -8.22 -15.64 15.40
CA ARG A 12 -9.64 -15.74 15.01
C ARG A 12 -10.23 -17.13 15.32
N ALA A 13 -9.48 -18.19 15.07
CA ALA A 13 -9.92 -19.56 15.34
C ALA A 13 -10.01 -19.90 16.84
N SER A 14 -9.21 -19.22 17.68
CA SER A 14 -9.13 -19.49 19.13
C SER A 14 -10.01 -18.58 19.99
N THR A 15 -10.59 -17.51 19.43
CA THR A 15 -11.46 -16.58 20.18
C THR A 15 -12.85 -17.16 20.38
N VAL A 16 -13.33 -17.11 21.63
CA VAL A 16 -14.72 -17.48 22.02
C VAL A 16 -15.69 -16.33 21.73
N VAL A 17 -15.18 -15.11 21.66
CA VAL A 17 -15.94 -13.88 21.36
C VAL A 17 -16.13 -13.77 19.84
N PRO A 18 -17.33 -13.40 19.34
CA PRO A 18 -17.54 -13.28 17.91
C PRO A 18 -16.59 -12.25 17.29
N TRP A 19 -15.98 -12.64 16.16
CA TRP A 19 -15.12 -11.77 15.37
C TRP A 19 -15.98 -10.73 14.66
N PRO A 20 -15.63 -9.43 14.68
CA PRO A 20 -16.46 -8.40 14.07
C PRO A 20 -16.56 -8.60 12.55
N TYR A 21 -17.77 -8.36 12.01
CA TYR A 21 -17.97 -8.38 10.57
C TYR A 21 -17.38 -7.12 9.92
N ALA A 22 -16.67 -7.30 8.82
CA ALA A 22 -16.05 -6.18 8.08
C ALA A 22 -17.07 -5.13 7.63
N SER A 23 -18.30 -5.53 7.30
CA SER A 23 -19.39 -4.63 6.92
C SER A 23 -19.87 -3.71 8.05
N GLU A 24 -19.73 -4.14 9.31
CA GLU A 24 -20.12 -3.35 10.48
C GLU A 24 -19.02 -2.34 10.86
N VAL A 25 -17.76 -2.77 10.78
CA VAL A 25 -16.59 -1.96 11.17
C VAL A 25 -16.25 -0.92 10.12
N PHE A 26 -16.31 -1.28 8.82
CA PHE A 26 -15.82 -0.44 7.71
C PHE A 26 -16.94 0.21 6.88
N GLY A 27 -18.16 0.31 7.40
CA GLY A 27 -19.27 0.98 6.74
C GLY A 27 -19.04 2.49 6.59
N LEU A 28 -19.16 3.01 5.35
CA LEU A 28 -19.21 4.44 5.06
C LEU A 28 -20.66 4.83 4.71
N THR A 29 -21.17 5.88 5.35
CA THR A 29 -22.45 6.48 4.97
C THR A 29 -22.22 7.53 3.88
N VAL A 30 -22.61 7.22 2.64
CA VAL A 30 -22.57 8.14 1.52
C VAL A 30 -24.00 8.42 1.07
N PHE A 31 -24.42 9.69 1.05
CA PHE A 31 -25.78 10.13 0.69
C PHE A 31 -26.92 9.43 1.46
N GLY A 32 -26.69 9.08 2.75
CA GLY A 32 -27.72 8.44 3.59
C GLY A 32 -27.86 6.91 3.41
N THR A 33 -27.07 6.29 2.55
CA THR A 33 -26.92 4.84 2.41
C THR A 33 -25.58 4.40 2.97
N SER A 34 -25.57 3.37 3.82
CA SER A 34 -24.33 2.75 4.26
C SER A 34 -23.76 1.89 3.15
N VAL A 35 -22.63 2.29 2.59
CA VAL A 35 -21.91 1.48 1.59
C VAL A 35 -20.69 0.88 2.28
N PRO A 36 -20.80 -0.38 2.75
CA PRO A 36 -19.68 -1.06 3.36
C PRO A 36 -18.57 -1.28 2.33
N LEU A 37 -17.33 -1.16 2.77
CA LEU A 37 -16.13 -1.49 1.98
C LEU A 37 -15.85 -0.61 0.74
N LEU A 38 -16.65 0.45 0.46
CA LEU A 38 -16.44 1.31 -0.71
C LEU A 38 -15.06 2.00 -0.69
N LEU A 39 -14.68 2.57 0.44
CA LEU A 39 -13.39 3.26 0.58
C LEU A 39 -12.23 2.31 0.27
N ILE A 40 -12.29 1.12 0.81
CA ILE A 40 -11.24 0.11 0.69
C ILE A 40 -11.16 -0.42 -0.74
N ALA A 41 -12.31 -0.59 -1.41
CA ALA A 41 -12.35 -0.95 -2.82
C ALA A 41 -11.67 0.12 -3.70
N ILE A 42 -11.92 1.41 -3.42
CA ILE A 42 -11.26 2.53 -4.11
C ILE A 42 -9.76 2.51 -3.83
N MET A 43 -9.34 2.30 -2.58
CA MET A 43 -7.94 2.21 -2.19
C MET A 43 -7.22 1.09 -2.94
N THR A 44 -7.84 -0.08 -3.02
CA THR A 44 -7.30 -1.23 -3.76
C THR A 44 -7.19 -0.92 -5.25
N PHE A 45 -8.21 -0.29 -5.84
CA PHE A 45 -8.18 0.11 -7.25
C PHE A 45 -7.07 1.11 -7.54
N VAL A 46 -6.86 2.10 -6.67
CA VAL A 46 -5.77 3.09 -6.79
C VAL A 46 -4.40 2.40 -6.75
N LEU A 47 -4.19 1.42 -5.85
CA LEU A 47 -2.93 0.68 -5.79
C LEU A 47 -2.69 -0.16 -7.05
N ILE A 48 -3.68 -0.93 -7.49
CA ILE A 48 -3.57 -1.75 -8.71
C ILE A 48 -3.26 -0.86 -9.93
N THR A 49 -3.93 0.29 -10.05
CA THR A 49 -3.66 1.26 -11.12
C THR A 49 -2.24 1.80 -11.01
N SER A 50 -1.76 2.12 -9.81
CA SER A 50 -0.38 2.59 -9.59
C SER A 50 0.65 1.52 -9.93
N SER A 51 0.34 0.25 -9.70
CA SER A 51 1.17 -0.89 -10.13
C SER A 51 1.28 -0.96 -11.65
N GLY A 52 0.17 -0.75 -12.37
CA GLY A 52 0.17 -0.65 -13.83
C GLY A 52 1.02 0.51 -14.35
N THR A 53 0.91 1.69 -13.75
CA THR A 53 1.76 2.86 -14.13
C THR A 53 3.24 2.60 -13.86
N MET A 54 3.57 1.87 -12.80
CA MET A 54 4.96 1.47 -12.51
C MET A 54 5.54 0.54 -13.58
N ALA A 55 4.77 -0.45 -14.02
CA ALA A 55 5.20 -1.35 -15.11
C ALA A 55 5.48 -0.59 -16.41
N ILE A 56 4.64 0.40 -16.73
CA ILE A 56 4.84 1.28 -17.90
C ILE A 56 6.09 2.16 -17.70
N ALA A 57 6.35 2.65 -16.49
CA ALA A 57 7.55 3.43 -16.19
C ALA A 57 8.83 2.62 -16.45
N VAL A 58 8.87 1.35 -16.01
CA VAL A 58 9.99 0.44 -16.26
C VAL A 58 10.20 0.23 -17.77
N LYS A 59 9.11 -0.01 -18.54
CA LYS A 59 9.18 -0.15 -20.01
C LYS A 59 9.83 1.07 -20.66
N TYR A 60 9.37 2.28 -20.34
CA TYR A 60 9.95 3.50 -20.89
C TYR A 60 11.39 3.78 -20.39
N GLY A 61 11.74 3.26 -19.22
CA GLY A 61 13.13 3.23 -18.75
C GLY A 61 14.02 2.46 -19.70
N TYR A 62 13.64 1.24 -20.10
CA TYR A 62 14.38 0.44 -21.09
C TYR A 62 14.43 1.06 -22.48
N GLU A 63 13.36 1.75 -22.88
CA GLU A 63 13.32 2.51 -24.15
C GLU A 63 14.13 3.82 -24.09
N LYS A 64 14.79 4.13 -22.96
CA LYS A 64 15.56 5.36 -22.72
C LYS A 64 14.75 6.65 -22.90
N ASN A 65 13.44 6.58 -22.78
CA ASN A 65 12.57 7.75 -22.82
C ASN A 65 12.37 8.33 -21.41
N ARG A 66 13.37 9.14 -20.96
CA ARG A 66 13.41 9.67 -19.61
C ARG A 66 12.19 10.51 -19.23
N LYS A 67 11.61 11.27 -20.18
CA LYS A 67 10.45 12.12 -19.88
C LYS A 67 9.24 11.30 -19.51
N LEU A 68 8.90 10.30 -20.32
CA LEU A 68 7.76 9.42 -20.05
C LEU A 68 8.02 8.54 -18.82
N CYS A 69 9.21 7.98 -18.69
CA CYS A 69 9.59 7.22 -17.50
C CYS A 69 9.41 8.05 -16.22
N GLY A 70 9.91 9.29 -16.18
CA GLY A 70 9.77 10.19 -15.04
C GLY A 70 8.32 10.55 -14.72
N TRP A 71 7.49 10.80 -15.72
CA TRP A 71 6.07 11.09 -15.54
C TRP A 71 5.30 9.90 -15.00
N PHE A 72 5.55 8.68 -15.49
CA PHE A 72 4.91 7.48 -14.97
C PHE A 72 5.36 7.11 -13.55
N LEU A 73 6.64 7.32 -13.21
CA LEU A 73 7.13 7.21 -11.83
C LEU A 73 6.43 8.20 -10.90
N LEU A 74 6.26 9.44 -11.35
CA LEU A 74 5.55 10.46 -10.57
C LEU A 74 4.06 10.08 -10.40
N ALA A 75 3.40 9.60 -11.45
CA ALA A 75 2.01 9.12 -11.37
C ALA A 75 1.87 7.97 -10.37
N THR A 76 2.81 7.02 -10.36
CA THR A 76 2.87 5.94 -9.36
C THR A 76 3.05 6.47 -7.95
N ALA A 77 3.94 7.45 -7.76
CA ALA A 77 4.18 8.07 -6.46
C ALA A 77 2.93 8.81 -5.94
N ILE A 78 2.21 9.51 -6.81
CA ILE A 78 0.94 10.18 -6.46
C ILE A 78 -0.12 9.14 -6.10
N GLY A 79 -0.24 8.04 -6.83
CA GLY A 79 -1.14 6.93 -6.49
C GLY A 79 -0.85 6.36 -5.11
N GLY A 80 0.42 6.09 -4.79
CA GLY A 80 0.85 5.63 -3.47
C GLY A 80 0.57 6.66 -2.36
N LEU A 81 0.81 7.94 -2.61
CA LEU A 81 0.50 9.01 -1.65
C LEU A 81 -0.99 9.13 -1.39
N THR A 82 -1.82 9.00 -2.43
CA THR A 82 -3.29 8.99 -2.31
C THR A 82 -3.76 7.83 -1.45
N PHE A 83 -3.18 6.64 -1.65
CA PHE A 83 -3.47 5.46 -0.83
C PHE A 83 -3.13 5.71 0.65
N VAL A 84 -1.93 6.21 0.95
CA VAL A 84 -1.51 6.53 2.33
C VAL A 84 -2.44 7.57 2.96
N GLY A 85 -2.86 8.57 2.21
CA GLY A 85 -3.83 9.59 2.67
C GLY A 85 -5.19 8.99 3.00
N MET A 86 -5.72 8.10 2.16
CA MET A 86 -6.98 7.39 2.42
C MET A 86 -6.86 6.45 3.62
N GLN A 87 -5.74 5.77 3.79
CA GLN A 87 -5.49 4.91 4.96
C GLN A 87 -5.44 5.74 6.26
N ALA A 88 -4.81 6.89 6.25
CA ALA A 88 -4.79 7.79 7.39
C ALA A 88 -6.20 8.31 7.72
N PHE A 89 -7.01 8.60 6.71
CA PHE A 89 -8.41 8.97 6.88
C PHE A 89 -9.24 7.83 7.51
N GLU A 90 -9.09 6.60 7.02
CA GLU A 90 -9.74 5.41 7.58
C GLU A 90 -9.37 5.21 9.05
N TRP A 91 -8.09 5.29 9.39
CA TRP A 91 -7.63 5.20 10.78
C TRP A 91 -8.21 6.30 11.66
N SER A 92 -8.24 7.53 11.16
CA SER A 92 -8.84 8.64 11.89
C SER A 92 -10.31 8.38 12.18
N LYS A 93 -11.06 7.88 11.20
CA LYS A 93 -12.46 7.50 11.38
C LYS A 93 -12.62 6.41 12.42
N LEU A 94 -11.88 5.31 12.31
CA LEU A 94 -11.95 4.16 13.22
C LEU A 94 -11.63 4.58 14.68
N ILE A 95 -10.59 5.41 14.89
CA ILE A 95 -10.15 5.81 16.22
C ILE A 95 -11.10 6.83 16.85
N PHE A 96 -11.52 7.85 16.09
CA PHE A 96 -12.27 8.99 16.64
C PHE A 96 -13.78 8.81 16.58
N HIS A 97 -14.29 8.09 15.58
CA HIS A 97 -15.73 7.93 15.38
C HIS A 97 -16.22 6.56 15.85
N ASP A 98 -15.56 5.50 15.48
CA ASP A 98 -16.01 4.12 15.74
C ASP A 98 -15.39 3.54 17.03
N GLY A 99 -14.42 4.23 17.65
CA GLY A 99 -13.81 3.85 18.94
C GLY A 99 -12.92 2.61 18.88
N VAL A 100 -12.58 2.13 17.69
CA VAL A 100 -11.66 0.99 17.51
C VAL A 100 -10.22 1.46 17.76
N ARG A 101 -9.58 0.87 18.75
CA ARG A 101 -8.21 1.20 19.16
C ARG A 101 -7.32 -0.04 19.15
N PRO A 102 -5.98 0.11 19.09
CA PRO A 102 -5.05 -1.02 19.16
C PRO A 102 -5.21 -1.89 20.42
N TRP A 103 -5.76 -1.31 21.50
CA TRP A 103 -5.97 -1.97 22.79
C TRP A 103 -7.44 -2.16 23.19
N GLY A 104 -8.38 -1.95 22.27
CA GLY A 104 -9.81 -2.12 22.52
C GLY A 104 -10.65 -2.04 21.27
N ASN A 105 -11.66 -2.92 21.17
CA ASN A 105 -12.60 -2.98 20.07
C ASN A 105 -14.02 -3.06 20.59
N PRO A 106 -14.92 -2.09 20.31
CA PRO A 106 -16.31 -2.13 20.76
C PRO A 106 -17.18 -3.13 19.99
N PHE A 107 -16.74 -3.62 18.83
CA PHE A 107 -17.53 -4.49 17.93
C PHE A 107 -17.28 -5.99 18.13
N GLY A 108 -16.52 -6.42 19.13
CA GLY A 108 -16.27 -7.85 19.37
C GLY A 108 -14.89 -8.12 19.98
N ALA A 109 -14.15 -9.08 19.41
CA ALA A 109 -12.83 -9.47 19.95
C ALA A 109 -11.85 -8.29 19.99
N GLU A 110 -11.33 -7.94 21.19
CA GLU A 110 -10.37 -6.84 21.39
C GLU A 110 -9.11 -7.01 20.53
N GLN A 111 -8.70 -8.25 20.29
CA GLN A 111 -7.53 -8.59 19.48
C GLN A 111 -7.63 -8.14 18.02
N PHE A 112 -8.84 -7.97 17.49
CA PHE A 112 -9.04 -7.47 16.12
C PHE A 112 -8.37 -6.12 15.89
N GLY A 113 -8.60 -5.16 16.79
CA GLY A 113 -7.99 -3.83 16.70
C GLY A 113 -6.47 -3.90 16.68
N ALA A 114 -5.86 -4.69 17.58
CA ALA A 114 -4.42 -4.85 17.66
C ALA A 114 -3.83 -5.42 16.36
N PHE A 115 -4.39 -6.50 15.83
CA PHE A 115 -3.95 -7.10 14.56
C PHE A 115 -4.15 -6.15 13.38
N PHE A 116 -5.30 -5.50 13.30
CA PHE A 116 -5.62 -4.57 12.22
C PHE A 116 -4.61 -3.42 12.16
N PHE A 117 -4.42 -2.69 13.25
CA PHE A 117 -3.49 -1.55 13.29
C PHE A 117 -2.03 -1.98 13.11
N MET A 118 -1.63 -3.15 13.62
CA MET A 118 -0.28 -3.65 13.47
C MET A 118 0.02 -4.02 12.01
N VAL A 119 -0.85 -4.79 11.37
CA VAL A 119 -0.66 -5.28 9.99
C VAL A 119 -0.76 -4.12 8.99
N THR A 120 -1.80 -3.30 9.09
CA THR A 120 -1.99 -2.16 8.18
C THR A 120 -0.96 -1.06 8.42
N GLY A 121 -0.52 -0.84 9.67
CA GLY A 121 0.54 0.11 10.01
C GLY A 121 1.90 -0.32 9.47
N PHE A 122 2.25 -1.58 9.63
CA PHE A 122 3.48 -2.14 9.07
C PHE A 122 3.49 -2.06 7.54
N HIS A 123 2.37 -2.40 6.90
CA HIS A 123 2.19 -2.24 5.46
C HIS A 123 2.28 -0.77 5.04
N GLY A 124 1.55 0.13 5.68
CA GLY A 124 1.55 1.58 5.39
C GLY A 124 2.94 2.21 5.52
N THR A 125 3.77 1.73 6.45
CA THR A 125 5.18 2.15 6.57
C THR A 125 5.97 1.75 5.32
N HIS A 126 5.80 0.52 4.81
CA HIS A 126 6.46 0.05 3.58
C HIS A 126 5.99 0.84 2.35
N VAL A 127 4.69 1.12 2.24
CA VAL A 127 4.16 1.99 1.17
C VAL A 127 4.77 3.38 1.24
N SER A 128 4.85 3.98 2.43
CA SER A 128 5.42 5.32 2.61
C SER A 128 6.90 5.39 2.23
N ILE A 129 7.69 4.39 2.62
CA ILE A 129 9.09 4.26 2.20
C ILE A 129 9.18 4.13 0.67
N GLY A 130 8.33 3.30 0.06
CA GLY A 130 8.26 3.14 -1.40
C GLY A 130 7.93 4.45 -2.11
N VAL A 131 6.98 5.22 -1.62
CA VAL A 131 6.61 6.54 -2.17
C VAL A 131 7.80 7.51 -2.11
N ILE A 132 8.55 7.55 -1.02
CA ILE A 132 9.75 8.37 -0.89
C ILE A 132 10.78 7.99 -1.96
N PHE A 133 11.05 6.69 -2.12
CA PHE A 133 11.96 6.21 -3.16
C PHE A 133 11.47 6.55 -4.57
N LEU A 134 10.18 6.42 -4.85
CA LEU A 134 9.59 6.79 -6.15
C LEU A 134 9.83 8.27 -6.46
N PHE A 135 9.66 9.19 -5.52
CA PHE A 135 9.95 10.61 -5.70
C PHE A 135 11.45 10.87 -5.94
N ILE A 136 12.33 10.22 -5.18
CA ILE A 136 13.79 10.35 -5.36
C ILE A 136 14.19 9.86 -6.76
N PHE A 137 13.69 8.72 -7.20
CA PHE A 137 14.00 8.15 -8.50
C PHE A 137 13.39 8.95 -9.65
N ALA A 138 12.14 9.42 -9.53
CA ALA A 138 11.55 10.32 -10.51
C ALA A 138 12.41 11.57 -10.70
N ARG A 139 12.88 12.20 -9.61
CA ARG A 139 13.77 13.35 -9.67
C ARG A 139 15.10 13.02 -10.36
N LYS A 140 15.71 11.87 -10.06
CA LYS A 140 16.96 11.42 -10.72
C LYS A 140 16.76 11.19 -12.22
N VAL A 141 15.64 10.57 -12.61
CA VAL A 141 15.29 10.36 -14.01
C VAL A 141 15.14 11.69 -14.75
N PHE A 142 14.44 12.68 -14.17
CA PHE A 142 14.30 14.00 -14.77
C PHE A 142 15.64 14.75 -14.89
N ARG A 143 16.59 14.53 -13.97
CA ARG A 143 17.94 15.08 -14.06
C ARG A 143 18.83 14.40 -15.09
N GLY A 144 18.46 13.19 -15.54
CA GLY A 144 19.26 12.39 -16.46
C GLY A 144 20.43 11.65 -15.81
N ASP A 145 20.40 11.47 -14.49
CA ASP A 145 21.47 10.80 -13.74
C ASP A 145 21.64 9.33 -14.17
N PHE A 146 20.63 8.73 -14.76
CA PHE A 146 20.64 7.35 -15.27
C PHE A 146 21.22 7.21 -16.69
N GLU A 147 21.46 8.31 -17.40
CA GLU A 147 22.06 8.31 -18.75
C GLU A 147 23.58 8.43 -18.71
N THR A 148 24.15 8.90 -17.61
CA THR A 148 25.58 9.29 -17.52
C THR A 148 26.51 8.15 -17.12
N GLY A 149 26.02 6.93 -16.92
CA GLY A 149 26.85 5.74 -16.66
C GLY A 149 27.80 5.86 -15.46
N ARG A 150 27.50 6.73 -14.49
CA ARG A 150 28.29 6.85 -13.26
C ARG A 150 28.11 5.58 -12.43
N ARG A 151 29.17 4.78 -12.35
CA ARG A 151 29.21 3.58 -11.50
C ARG A 151 28.86 3.96 -10.06
N GLY A 152 27.72 3.42 -9.57
CA GLY A 152 27.40 3.47 -8.15
C GLY A 152 28.37 2.58 -7.37
N TYR A 153 28.65 2.95 -6.14
CA TYR A 153 29.60 2.25 -5.24
C TYR A 153 29.23 0.77 -5.00
N PHE A 154 27.99 0.37 -5.23
CA PHE A 154 27.44 -0.96 -4.93
C PHE A 154 26.99 -1.77 -6.17
N THR A 155 26.92 -1.18 -7.35
CA THR A 155 26.48 -1.89 -8.56
C THR A 155 27.48 -1.67 -9.67
N SER A 156 28.16 -2.75 -10.10
CA SER A 156 29.02 -2.80 -11.28
C SER A 156 28.22 -2.86 -12.59
N MET A 157 26.92 -2.56 -12.57
CA MET A 157 25.99 -2.82 -13.65
C MET A 157 26.03 -1.75 -14.72
N LYS A 158 25.96 -2.18 -16.00
CA LYS A 158 26.10 -1.34 -17.18
C LYS A 158 24.85 -0.53 -17.56
N SER A 159 23.72 -0.73 -16.83
CA SER A 159 22.46 -0.07 -17.15
C SER A 159 21.84 0.50 -15.87
N ASP A 160 21.76 1.82 -15.78
CA ASP A 160 21.24 2.51 -14.60
C ASP A 160 19.73 2.35 -14.41
N TYR A 161 19.01 1.91 -15.45
CA TYR A 161 17.56 1.66 -15.40
C TYR A 161 17.17 0.36 -14.66
N GLU A 162 18.10 -0.53 -14.35
CA GLU A 162 17.86 -1.70 -13.49
C GLU A 162 17.42 -1.29 -12.08
N ALA A 163 17.91 -0.14 -11.59
CA ALA A 163 17.46 0.38 -10.30
C ALA A 163 15.97 0.72 -10.29
N ILE A 164 15.42 1.17 -11.43
CA ILE A 164 13.97 1.43 -11.58
C ILE A 164 13.18 0.11 -11.61
N GLU A 165 13.74 -0.92 -12.23
CA GLU A 165 13.15 -2.26 -12.22
C GLU A 165 13.10 -2.84 -10.81
N ILE A 166 14.20 -2.75 -10.05
CA ILE A 166 14.25 -3.19 -8.65
C ILE A 166 13.21 -2.44 -7.81
N LEU A 167 13.08 -1.13 -7.99
CA LEU A 167 12.05 -0.34 -7.33
C LEU A 167 10.64 -0.79 -7.75
N GLY A 168 10.46 -1.15 -9.03
CA GLY A 168 9.22 -1.70 -9.55
C GLY A 168 8.84 -3.02 -8.88
N LEU A 169 9.79 -3.94 -8.76
CA LEU A 169 9.59 -5.20 -8.04
C LEU A 169 9.20 -4.98 -6.58
N TYR A 170 9.86 -4.03 -5.91
CA TYR A 170 9.48 -3.66 -4.55
C TYR A 170 8.04 -3.14 -4.49
N TRP A 171 7.64 -2.24 -5.41
CA TRP A 171 6.31 -1.67 -5.46
C TRP A 171 5.23 -2.73 -5.72
N HIS A 172 5.46 -3.62 -6.67
CA HIS A 172 4.56 -4.74 -6.96
C HIS A 172 4.42 -5.70 -5.78
N PHE A 173 5.52 -5.94 -5.04
CA PHE A 173 5.46 -6.75 -3.82
C PHE A 173 4.59 -6.09 -2.75
N VAL A 174 4.75 -4.79 -2.51
CA VAL A 174 3.94 -4.03 -1.55
C VAL A 174 2.46 -4.07 -1.94
N ASP A 175 2.14 -3.89 -3.22
CA ASP A 175 0.79 -3.96 -3.76
C ASP A 175 0.17 -5.36 -3.60
N LEU A 176 0.94 -6.41 -3.87
CA LEU A 176 0.52 -7.79 -3.65
C LEU A 176 0.18 -8.06 -2.18
N VAL A 177 1.00 -7.58 -1.25
CA VAL A 177 0.74 -7.71 0.20
C VAL A 177 -0.59 -7.04 0.58
N TRP A 178 -0.92 -5.88 -0.02
CA TRP A 178 -2.21 -5.23 0.21
C TRP A 178 -3.39 -6.11 -0.20
N VAL A 179 -3.31 -6.80 -1.33
CA VAL A 179 -4.36 -7.71 -1.79
C VAL A 179 -4.63 -8.80 -0.75
N PHE A 180 -3.59 -9.35 -0.13
CA PHE A 180 -3.75 -10.31 0.97
C PHE A 180 -4.39 -9.66 2.22
N ILE A 181 -3.93 -8.47 2.62
CA ILE A 181 -4.53 -7.74 3.74
C ILE A 181 -6.01 -7.48 3.46
N PHE A 182 -6.34 -7.02 2.26
CA PHE A 182 -7.71 -6.81 1.84
C PHE A 182 -8.56 -8.09 1.95
N ALA A 183 -8.06 -9.21 1.44
CA ALA A 183 -8.77 -10.48 1.51
C ALA A 183 -9.04 -10.93 2.94
N PHE A 184 -8.05 -10.83 3.84
CA PHE A 184 -8.16 -11.35 5.20
C PHE A 184 -8.91 -10.45 6.19
N PHE A 185 -8.85 -9.14 6.04
CA PHE A 185 -9.50 -8.22 6.96
C PHE A 185 -10.87 -7.74 6.50
N TYR A 186 -11.10 -7.66 5.18
CA TYR A 186 -12.27 -7.00 4.63
C TYR A 186 -13.22 -7.96 3.90
N LEU A 187 -12.74 -9.11 3.40
CA LEU A 187 -13.58 -10.09 2.71
C LEU A 187 -13.83 -11.36 3.52
N TRP A 188 -13.00 -11.69 4.48
CA TRP A 188 -13.07 -12.88 5.31
C TRP A 188 -13.33 -12.49 6.77
#